data_ad06a54590a9174ce33a166f5be4a0d9
#
_entry.id   ad06a54590a9174ce33a166f5be4a0d9
#
_cell.length_a   1.000
_cell.length_b   1.000
_cell.length_c   1.000
_cell.angle_alpha   90.00
_cell.angle_beta   90.00
_cell.angle_gamma   90.00
#
_symmetry.space_group_name_H-M   'P 1'
#
loop_
_entity.id
_entity.type
_entity.pdbx_description
1 polymer ?
#
loop_
_entity_poly.entity_id
_entity_poly.type
_entity_poly.pdbx_seq_one_letter_code
_entity_poly.pdbx_strand_id
1 'polypeptide(L)'
;MTTRQLVIEVPETILLAEKTDEVSFAAELRMLAAVKLYELGRLSSGRAAELAGVSRVQFLAGLGRYKVFPFESELKDLEGAHGH
;
A
#
# COMPACT_ATOMS: atom_id res chain seq x y z
N MET A 1 14.29 -9.21 -8.59
CA MET A 1 13.88 -9.82 -7.31
C MET A 1 12.82 -10.87 -7.52
N THR A 2 12.93 -11.95 -6.76
CA THR A 2 11.95 -13.03 -6.86
C THR A 2 10.67 -12.67 -6.15
N THR A 3 9.55 -12.86 -6.82
CA THR A 3 8.24 -12.69 -6.18
C THR A 3 7.64 -14.07 -5.94
N ARG A 4 6.80 -14.17 -4.93
CA ARG A 4 6.10 -15.41 -4.61
C ARG A 4 4.61 -15.11 -4.54
N GLN A 5 3.82 -16.08 -4.95
CA GLN A 5 2.38 -15.95 -4.88
C GLN A 5 1.88 -16.51 -3.55
N LEU A 6 0.99 -15.75 -2.93
CA LEU A 6 0.28 -16.20 -1.74
C LEU A 6 -1.17 -16.42 -2.16
N VAL A 7 -1.71 -17.57 -1.80
CA VAL A 7 -3.11 -17.87 -2.09
C VAL A 7 -3.88 -17.70 -0.79
N ILE A 8 -4.83 -16.78 -0.78
CA ILE A 8 -5.70 -16.55 0.36
C ILE A 8 -7.14 -16.76 -0.07
N GLU A 9 -7.94 -17.23 0.85
CA GLU A 9 -9.36 -17.46 0.59
C GLU A 9 -10.16 -16.26 1.08
N VAL A 10 -11.04 -15.75 0.21
CA VAL A 10 -11.93 -14.64 0.55
C VAL A 10 -13.35 -15.12 0.25
N PRO A 11 -14.26 -15.07 1.24
CA PRO A 11 -15.63 -15.45 0.99
C PRO A 11 -16.26 -14.61 -0.12
N GLU A 12 -17.03 -15.26 -0.98
CA GLU A 12 -17.69 -14.57 -2.08
C GLU A 12 -18.55 -13.41 -1.59
N THR A 13 -19.15 -13.56 -0.42
CA THR A 13 -20.00 -12.52 0.17
C THR A 13 -19.24 -11.21 0.40
N ILE A 14 -17.94 -11.29 0.65
CA ILE A 14 -17.10 -10.10 0.85
C ILE A 14 -16.95 -9.35 -0.48
N LEU A 15 -16.67 -10.08 -1.56
CA LEU A 15 -16.53 -9.46 -2.87
C LEU A 15 -17.83 -8.79 -3.31
N LEU A 16 -18.96 -9.44 -3.04
CA LEU A 16 -20.27 -8.88 -3.35
C LEU A 16 -20.56 -7.63 -2.52
N ALA A 17 -20.24 -7.69 -1.22
CA ALA A 17 -20.46 -6.56 -0.33
C ALA A 17 -19.61 -5.36 -0.73
N GLU A 18 -18.38 -5.59 -1.18
CA GLU A 18 -17.46 -4.55 -1.62
C GLU A 18 -17.68 -4.15 -3.07
N LYS A 19 -18.58 -4.83 -3.77
CA LYS A 19 -18.90 -4.57 -5.18
C LYS A 19 -17.65 -4.55 -6.05
N THR A 20 -16.83 -5.57 -5.88
CA THR A 20 -15.53 -5.63 -6.55
C THR A 20 -15.31 -7.05 -7.11
N ASP A 21 -14.29 -7.19 -7.92
CA ASP A 21 -13.87 -8.47 -8.45
C ASP A 21 -12.58 -8.92 -7.78
N GLU A 22 -12.15 -10.14 -8.11
CA GLU A 22 -10.97 -10.74 -7.48
C GLU A 22 -9.70 -9.94 -7.73
N VAL A 23 -9.50 -9.47 -8.96
CA VAL A 23 -8.27 -8.75 -9.32
C VAL A 23 -8.20 -7.40 -8.61
N SER A 24 -9.29 -6.65 -8.66
CA SER A 24 -9.37 -5.34 -8.02
C SER A 24 -9.23 -5.44 -6.51
N PHE A 25 -9.89 -6.44 -5.92
CA PHE A 25 -9.82 -6.63 -4.48
C PHE A 25 -8.43 -7.07 -4.02
N ALA A 26 -7.78 -7.93 -4.80
CA ALA A 26 -6.41 -8.34 -4.49
C ALA A 26 -5.47 -7.14 -4.47
N ALA A 27 -5.61 -6.24 -5.44
CA ALA A 27 -4.78 -5.02 -5.49
C ALA A 27 -5.05 -4.14 -4.27
N GLU A 28 -6.31 -4.00 -3.88
CA GLU A 28 -6.68 -3.21 -2.70
C GLU A 28 -6.17 -3.84 -1.42
N LEU A 29 -6.25 -5.16 -1.29
CA LEU A 29 -5.71 -5.86 -0.12
C LEU A 29 -4.21 -5.62 0.02
N ARG A 30 -3.48 -5.66 -1.10
CA ARG A 30 -2.05 -5.41 -1.08
C ARG A 30 -1.75 -3.99 -0.59
N MET A 31 -2.51 -3.02 -1.07
CA MET A 31 -2.32 -1.62 -0.66
C MET A 31 -2.66 -1.43 0.82
N LEU A 32 -3.80 -1.98 1.26
CA LEU A 32 -4.21 -1.87 2.66
C LEU A 32 -3.20 -2.53 3.60
N ALA A 33 -2.71 -3.71 3.22
CA ALA A 33 -1.70 -4.40 4.00
C ALA A 33 -0.40 -3.59 4.06
N ALA A 34 0.01 -3.04 2.92
CA ALA A 34 1.23 -2.24 2.86
C ALA A 34 1.13 -1.00 3.75
N VAL A 35 -0.01 -0.30 3.69
CA VAL A 35 -0.25 0.89 4.51
C VAL A 35 -0.18 0.56 5.99
N LYS A 36 -0.85 -0.53 6.39
CA LYS A 36 -0.88 -0.91 7.80
C LYS A 36 0.48 -1.37 8.31
N LEU A 37 1.18 -2.15 7.52
CA LEU A 37 2.52 -2.62 7.89
C LEU A 37 3.51 -1.47 7.99
N TYR A 38 3.36 -0.46 7.12
CA TYR A 38 4.14 0.75 7.21
C TYR A 38 3.81 1.53 8.48
N GLU A 39 2.51 1.72 8.75
CA GLU A 39 2.06 2.44 9.93
C GLU A 39 2.58 1.79 11.22
N LEU A 40 2.60 0.46 11.26
CA LEU A 40 3.09 -0.29 12.41
C LEU A 40 4.63 -0.29 12.51
N GLY A 41 5.31 0.30 11.55
CA GLY A 41 6.77 0.33 11.53
C GLY A 41 7.41 -0.98 11.13
N ARG A 42 6.63 -1.91 10.55
CA ARG A 42 7.14 -3.23 10.17
C ARG A 42 7.76 -3.24 8.77
N LEU A 43 7.35 -2.33 7.91
CA LEU A 43 7.93 -2.16 6.57
C LEU A 43 8.31 -0.70 6.37
N SER A 44 9.44 -0.49 5.70
CA SER A 44 9.82 0.85 5.24
C SER A 44 8.86 1.27 4.12
N SER A 45 8.85 2.55 3.78
CA SER A 45 8.01 3.04 2.68
C SER A 45 8.37 2.37 1.36
N GLY A 46 9.65 2.10 1.13
CA GLY A 46 10.08 1.40 -0.09
C GLY A 46 9.56 -0.03 -0.15
N ARG A 47 9.67 -0.76 0.94
CA ARG A 47 9.15 -2.13 1.01
C ARG A 47 7.63 -2.18 0.92
N ALA A 48 6.97 -1.23 1.58
CA ALA A 48 5.52 -1.15 1.53
C ALA A 48 5.05 -0.86 0.10
N ALA A 49 5.74 0.03 -0.60
CA ALA A 49 5.43 0.34 -2.00
C ALA A 49 5.61 -0.89 -2.89
N GLU A 50 6.67 -1.68 -2.66
CA GLU A 50 6.86 -2.94 -3.38
C GLU A 50 5.67 -3.88 -3.17
N LEU A 51 5.23 -4.03 -1.93
CA LEU A 51 4.09 -4.88 -1.61
C LEU A 51 2.83 -4.39 -2.32
N ALA A 52 2.60 -3.09 -2.33
CA ALA A 52 1.43 -2.50 -2.97
C ALA A 52 1.53 -2.50 -4.51
N GLY A 53 2.72 -2.69 -5.05
CA GLY A 53 2.92 -2.67 -6.50
C GLY A 53 2.93 -1.26 -7.08
N VAL A 54 3.33 -0.27 -6.29
CA VAL A 54 3.40 1.13 -6.72
C VAL A 54 4.79 1.69 -6.42
N SER A 55 5.07 2.88 -6.93
CA SER A 55 6.33 3.54 -6.60
C SER A 55 6.28 4.08 -5.17
N ARG A 56 7.47 4.32 -4.59
CA ARG A 56 7.55 4.87 -3.24
C ARG A 56 6.83 6.21 -3.13
N VAL A 57 7.00 7.08 -4.14
CA VAL A 57 6.35 8.39 -4.14
C VAL A 57 4.84 8.24 -4.21
N GLN A 58 4.35 7.34 -5.05
CA GLN A 58 2.91 7.07 -5.16
C GLN A 58 2.37 6.52 -3.84
N PHE A 59 3.13 5.65 -3.20
CA PHE A 59 2.72 5.08 -1.92
C PHE A 59 2.57 6.19 -0.86
N LEU A 60 3.60 7.02 -0.71
CA LEU A 60 3.58 8.11 0.27
C LEU A 60 2.47 9.12 -0.02
N ALA A 61 2.30 9.47 -1.29
CA ALA A 61 1.26 10.42 -1.70
C ALA A 61 -0.14 9.86 -1.43
N GLY A 62 -0.30 8.53 -1.48
CA GLY A 62 -1.60 7.89 -1.27
C GLY A 62 -1.99 7.65 0.17
N LEU A 63 -1.08 7.83 1.11
CA LEU A 63 -1.35 7.52 2.53
C LEU A 63 -2.52 8.30 3.11
N GLY A 64 -2.75 9.51 2.65
CA GLY A 64 -3.84 10.36 3.14
C GLY A 64 -5.22 9.72 3.00
N ARG A 65 -5.42 8.88 1.98
CA ARG A 65 -6.69 8.16 1.77
C ARG A 65 -7.01 7.23 2.93
N TYR A 66 -5.97 6.77 3.62
CA TYR A 66 -6.09 5.80 4.70
C TYR A 66 -5.88 6.46 6.05
N LYS A 67 -5.81 7.79 6.07
CA LYS A 67 -5.62 8.60 7.28
C LYS A 67 -4.33 8.23 8.02
N VAL A 68 -3.29 7.94 7.24
CA VAL A 68 -1.97 7.63 7.75
C VAL A 68 -1.03 8.73 7.26
N PHE A 69 -0.15 9.19 8.14
CA PHE A 69 0.80 10.24 7.80
C PHE A 69 2.20 9.63 7.63
N PRO A 70 2.96 10.10 6.64
CA PRO A 70 4.36 9.66 6.49
C PRO A 70 5.16 10.07 7.71
N PHE A 71 6.25 9.34 8.00
CA PHE A 71 7.18 9.76 9.02
C PHE A 71 7.85 11.06 8.56
N GLU A 72 8.34 11.86 9.50
CA GLU A 72 8.94 13.15 9.19
C GLU A 72 10.04 13.06 8.13
N SER A 73 10.91 12.06 8.25
CA SER A 73 11.97 11.87 7.28
C SER A 73 11.42 11.59 5.87
N GLU A 74 10.30 10.88 5.79
CA GLU A 74 9.65 10.57 4.53
C GLU A 74 9.02 11.81 3.91
N LEU A 75 8.48 12.69 4.75
CA LEU A 75 7.92 13.95 4.27
C LEU A 75 9.00 14.81 3.63
N LYS A 76 10.18 14.86 4.21
CA LYS A 76 11.30 15.61 3.65
C LYS A 76 11.70 15.06 2.29
N ASP A 77 11.76 13.74 2.16
CA ASP A 77 12.08 13.10 0.89
C ASP A 77 11.03 13.41 -0.17
N LEU A 78 9.76 13.40 0.21
CA LEU A 78 8.66 13.70 -0.68
C LEU A 78 8.72 15.16 -1.14
N GLU A 79 8.99 16.09 -0.21
CA GLU A 79 9.15 17.50 -0.52
C GLU A 79 10.33 17.71 -1.46
N GLY A 80 11.45 17.01 -1.21
CA GLY A 80 12.62 17.07 -2.07
C GLY A 80 12.31 16.61 -3.48
N ALA A 81 11.45 15.62 -3.63
CA ALA A 81 11.04 15.11 -4.95
C ALA A 81 10.23 16.15 -5.72
N HIS A 82 9.54 17.03 -5.04
CA HIS A 82 8.72 18.08 -5.66
C HIS A 82 9.46 19.41 -5.79
N GLY A 83 10.51 19.60 -5.05
CA GLY A 83 11.19 20.87 -4.95
C GLY A 83 12.17 21.18 -6.08
N HIS A 84 12.35 20.25 -6.97
CA HIS A 84 13.39 20.43 -8.00
C HIS A 84 12.93 20.04 -9.37
#